data_8704e5d2db3efd645f83797d7fc22835
#
_entry.id   8704e5d2db3efd645f83797d7fc22835
#
_cell.length_a   1.000
_cell.length_b   1.000
_cell.length_c   1.000
_cell.angle_alpha   90.00
_cell.angle_beta   90.00
_cell.angle_gamma   90.00
#
_symmetry.space_group_name_H-M   'P 1'
#
loop_
_entity.id
_entity.type
_entity.pdbx_description
1 polymer ?
#
loop_
_entity_poly.entity_id
_entity_poly.type
_entity_poly.pdbx_seq_one_letter_code
_entity_poly.pdbx_strand_id
1 'polypeptide(L)'
;IENNKPEAIKKLTEMVKDEPRIEVCPLLTKYPQGGERTLIYAVTGREINSSMLPADAGCIVDNIDTVASIYNAVCKTTPLIRKIITVTGDAIAEPQNFEVRLGTNYQRLVEAAGGFKQEPEKMISGGPMMGQALFSLDFPVAKTSSALTTFTKDQVAAMEPSACIRCGRCVGVCPEHLVPPLMMKASTAHDLEKFQSLNGMECVECGCCAYACPARRPLTQAFKEMRKAVAASRRK
;
A
#
# COMPACT_ATOMS: atom_id res chain seq x y z
N ILE A 1 0.68 -16.33 -0.84
CA ILE A 1 1.82 -15.91 0.04
C ILE A 1 3.02 -15.67 -0.86
N GLU A 2 3.79 -14.59 -0.62
CA GLU A 2 5.02 -14.33 -1.35
C GLU A 2 6.10 -15.39 -1.04
N ASN A 3 6.83 -15.81 -2.07
CA ASN A 3 7.81 -16.90 -1.99
C ASN A 3 9.04 -16.61 -1.13
N ASN A 4 9.22 -15.36 -0.67
CA ASN A 4 10.23 -14.98 0.32
C ASN A 4 9.86 -15.36 1.77
N LYS A 5 8.74 -16.07 1.97
CA LYS A 5 8.23 -16.55 3.28
C LYS A 5 8.09 -18.08 3.29
N PRO A 6 9.19 -18.85 3.07
CA PRO A 6 9.12 -20.30 2.88
C PRO A 6 8.59 -21.05 4.11
N GLU A 7 8.92 -20.59 5.31
CA GLU A 7 8.44 -21.21 6.56
C GLU A 7 6.92 -21.05 6.72
N ALA A 8 6.37 -19.86 6.40
CA ALA A 8 4.95 -19.63 6.45
C ALA A 8 4.20 -20.47 5.41
N ILE A 9 4.74 -20.58 4.19
CA ILE A 9 4.19 -21.42 3.13
C ILE A 9 4.15 -22.87 3.60
N LYS A 10 5.29 -23.41 4.09
CA LYS A 10 5.39 -24.80 4.58
C LYS A 10 4.38 -25.06 5.69
N LYS A 11 4.35 -24.20 6.71
CA LYS A 11 3.45 -24.37 7.86
C LYS A 11 1.98 -24.34 7.46
N LEU A 12 1.57 -23.40 6.63
CA LEU A 12 0.18 -23.29 6.20
C LEU A 12 -0.22 -24.43 5.27
N THR A 13 0.66 -24.84 4.35
CA THR A 13 0.38 -26.01 3.49
C THR A 13 0.17 -27.29 4.33
N GLU A 14 0.97 -27.51 5.36
CA GLU A 14 0.81 -28.64 6.27
C GLU A 14 -0.51 -28.54 7.06
N MET A 15 -0.88 -27.37 7.52
CA MET A 15 -2.12 -27.15 8.29
C MET A 15 -3.40 -27.41 7.47
N VAL A 16 -3.37 -27.16 6.17
CA VAL A 16 -4.55 -27.25 5.30
C VAL A 16 -4.56 -28.49 4.40
N LYS A 17 -3.60 -29.39 4.57
CA LYS A 17 -3.42 -30.57 3.69
C LYS A 17 -4.67 -31.46 3.57
N ASP A 18 -5.47 -31.54 4.63
CA ASP A 18 -6.69 -32.35 4.71
C ASP A 18 -7.98 -31.54 4.44
N GLU A 19 -7.85 -30.26 4.06
CA GLU A 19 -8.98 -29.37 3.77
C GLU A 19 -9.00 -28.96 2.28
N PRO A 20 -9.71 -29.68 1.42
CA PRO A 20 -9.67 -29.50 -0.04
C PRO A 20 -10.23 -28.15 -0.53
N ARG A 21 -10.90 -27.39 0.33
CA ARG A 21 -11.44 -26.06 0.01
C ARG A 21 -10.42 -24.95 0.20
N ILE A 22 -9.25 -25.24 0.78
CA ILE A 22 -8.22 -24.23 1.07
C ILE A 22 -6.95 -24.58 0.31
N GLU A 23 -6.48 -23.66 -0.47
CA GLU A 23 -5.22 -23.76 -1.22
C GLU A 23 -4.22 -22.70 -0.76
N VAL A 24 -2.97 -23.10 -0.56
CA VAL A 24 -1.85 -22.17 -0.33
C VAL A 24 -1.16 -21.91 -1.65
N CYS A 25 -1.33 -20.71 -2.20
CA CYS A 25 -0.75 -20.30 -3.47
C CYS A 25 0.54 -19.49 -3.24
N PRO A 26 1.74 -20.03 -3.49
CA PRO A 26 2.99 -19.27 -3.47
C PRO A 26 3.08 -18.36 -4.69
N LEU A 27 3.34 -17.07 -4.47
CA LEU A 27 3.47 -16.06 -5.52
C LEU A 27 4.88 -15.46 -5.50
N LEU A 28 5.34 -15.03 -6.68
CA LEU A 28 6.62 -14.34 -6.80
C LEU A 28 6.61 -13.04 -5.98
N THR A 29 7.65 -12.84 -5.18
CA THR A 29 7.84 -11.56 -4.47
C THR A 29 8.12 -10.45 -5.47
N LYS A 30 7.12 -9.65 -5.78
CA LYS A 30 7.18 -8.53 -6.73
C LYS A 30 6.15 -7.47 -6.37
N TYR A 31 6.61 -6.31 -5.90
CA TYR A 31 5.70 -5.20 -5.61
C TYR A 31 5.04 -4.64 -6.88
N PRO A 32 3.72 -4.37 -6.92
CA PRO A 32 2.73 -4.43 -5.84
C PRO A 32 1.86 -5.72 -5.85
N GLN A 33 2.46 -6.90 -5.83
CA GLN A 33 1.77 -8.21 -5.90
C GLN A 33 0.57 -8.35 -4.92
N GLY A 34 0.66 -7.74 -3.72
CA GLY A 34 -0.42 -7.76 -2.72
C GLY A 34 -1.56 -6.78 -3.00
N GLY A 35 -1.49 -5.99 -4.06
CA GLY A 35 -2.59 -5.12 -4.49
C GLY A 35 -3.78 -5.96 -4.96
N GLU A 36 -5.01 -5.53 -4.63
CA GLU A 36 -6.24 -6.29 -4.91
C GLU A 36 -6.33 -6.77 -6.37
N ARG A 37 -6.16 -5.87 -7.35
CA ARG A 37 -6.24 -6.23 -8.78
C ARG A 37 -5.14 -7.16 -9.22
N THR A 38 -3.90 -6.86 -8.85
CA THR A 38 -2.74 -7.68 -9.19
C THR A 38 -2.83 -9.05 -8.55
N LEU A 39 -3.39 -9.16 -7.35
CA LEU A 39 -3.58 -10.43 -6.65
C LEU A 39 -4.66 -11.29 -7.32
N ILE A 40 -5.81 -10.70 -7.68
CA ILE A 40 -6.87 -11.39 -8.41
C ILE A 40 -6.32 -11.95 -9.72
N TYR A 41 -5.61 -11.11 -10.50
CA TYR A 41 -5.02 -11.55 -11.75
C TYR A 41 -4.00 -12.68 -11.57
N ALA A 42 -3.10 -12.55 -10.60
CA ALA A 42 -2.05 -13.54 -10.35
C ALA A 42 -2.59 -14.92 -9.93
N VAL A 43 -3.71 -14.95 -9.20
CA VAL A 43 -4.28 -16.20 -8.67
C VAL A 43 -5.32 -16.80 -9.62
N THR A 44 -6.11 -15.97 -10.29
CA THR A 44 -7.28 -16.43 -11.06
C THR A 44 -7.16 -16.20 -12.58
N GLY A 45 -6.24 -15.39 -13.04
CA GLY A 45 -6.14 -14.93 -14.44
C GLY A 45 -7.25 -13.93 -14.84
N ARG A 46 -8.11 -13.51 -13.90
CA ARG A 46 -9.21 -12.58 -14.17
C ARG A 46 -8.76 -11.15 -13.95
N GLU A 47 -9.29 -10.23 -14.76
CA GLU A 47 -8.97 -8.80 -14.68
C GLU A 47 -10.19 -8.00 -14.20
N ILE A 48 -9.93 -6.98 -13.38
CA ILE A 48 -10.92 -5.97 -12.96
C ILE A 48 -10.36 -4.57 -13.20
N ASN A 49 -11.25 -3.64 -13.55
CA ASN A 49 -10.91 -2.23 -13.76
C ASN A 49 -11.41 -1.34 -12.61
N SER A 50 -11.23 -0.01 -12.73
CA SER A 50 -11.60 0.97 -11.68
C SER A 50 -13.10 1.10 -11.42
N SER A 51 -13.96 0.59 -12.30
CA SER A 51 -15.41 0.61 -12.13
C SER A 51 -15.98 -0.71 -11.60
N MET A 52 -15.15 -1.75 -11.50
CA MET A 52 -15.51 -3.09 -11.04
C MET A 52 -15.10 -3.30 -9.57
N LEU A 53 -15.84 -4.17 -8.90
CA LEU A 53 -15.48 -4.73 -7.60
C LEU A 53 -14.88 -6.13 -7.77
N PRO A 54 -14.09 -6.63 -6.82
CA PRO A 54 -13.63 -8.03 -6.82
C PRO A 54 -14.75 -9.05 -7.02
N ALA A 55 -15.93 -8.76 -6.48
CA ALA A 55 -17.13 -9.60 -6.62
C ALA A 55 -17.57 -9.77 -8.09
N ASP A 56 -17.36 -8.78 -8.96
CA ASP A 56 -17.68 -8.88 -10.39
C ASP A 56 -16.79 -9.92 -11.11
N ALA A 57 -15.61 -10.17 -10.55
CA ALA A 57 -14.73 -11.26 -10.98
C ALA A 57 -14.96 -12.57 -10.18
N GLY A 58 -15.99 -12.62 -9.34
CA GLY A 58 -16.27 -13.77 -8.47
C GLY A 58 -15.23 -13.96 -7.36
N CYS A 59 -14.60 -12.88 -6.89
CA CYS A 59 -13.54 -12.90 -5.90
C CYS A 59 -13.89 -12.04 -4.68
N ILE A 60 -13.29 -12.38 -3.54
CA ILE A 60 -13.18 -11.50 -2.36
C ILE A 60 -11.71 -11.48 -1.99
N VAL A 61 -11.17 -10.30 -1.73
CA VAL A 61 -9.77 -10.10 -1.34
C VAL A 61 -9.71 -9.47 0.04
N ASP A 62 -9.15 -10.20 0.98
CA ASP A 62 -8.98 -9.74 2.35
C ASP A 62 -7.55 -9.94 2.84
N ASN A 63 -7.10 -9.01 3.68
CA ASN A 63 -5.87 -9.20 4.44
C ASN A 63 -6.05 -10.30 5.48
N ILE A 64 -5.00 -11.06 5.78
CA ILE A 64 -5.04 -12.17 6.75
C ILE A 64 -5.49 -11.71 8.16
N ASP A 65 -5.11 -10.52 8.58
CA ASP A 65 -5.56 -9.92 9.85
C ASP A 65 -7.07 -9.64 9.83
N THR A 66 -7.61 -9.23 8.67
CA THR A 66 -9.05 -9.07 8.46
C THR A 66 -9.78 -10.40 8.56
N VAL A 67 -9.28 -11.46 7.93
CA VAL A 67 -9.87 -12.81 7.99
C VAL A 67 -9.88 -13.33 9.43
N ALA A 68 -8.79 -13.16 10.18
CA ALA A 68 -8.73 -13.53 11.60
C ALA A 68 -9.73 -12.72 12.45
N SER A 69 -9.90 -11.45 12.13
CA SER A 69 -10.87 -10.56 12.81
C SER A 69 -12.32 -10.95 12.51
N ILE A 70 -12.62 -11.34 11.28
CA ILE A 70 -13.94 -11.88 10.89
C ILE A 70 -14.24 -13.16 11.68
N TYR A 71 -13.29 -14.08 11.75
CA TYR A 71 -13.43 -15.29 12.57
C TYR A 71 -13.73 -14.98 14.05
N ASN A 72 -12.98 -14.06 14.63
CA ASN A 72 -13.19 -13.66 16.01
C ASN A 72 -14.57 -13.00 16.23
N ALA A 73 -15.02 -12.18 15.30
CA ALA A 73 -16.32 -11.54 15.38
C ALA A 73 -17.47 -12.53 15.24
N VAL A 74 -17.40 -13.43 14.26
CA VAL A 74 -18.49 -14.39 13.96
C VAL A 74 -18.51 -15.58 14.93
N CYS A 75 -17.35 -16.18 15.20
CA CYS A 75 -17.28 -17.40 15.98
C CYS A 75 -17.07 -17.18 17.48
N LYS A 76 -16.45 -16.04 17.85
CA LYS A 76 -16.14 -15.72 19.26
C LYS A 76 -16.86 -14.48 19.77
N THR A 77 -17.74 -13.87 18.98
CA THR A 77 -18.47 -12.64 19.32
C THR A 77 -17.56 -11.49 19.81
N THR A 78 -16.30 -11.50 19.37
CA THR A 78 -15.31 -10.51 19.77
C THR A 78 -15.12 -9.50 18.64
N PRO A 79 -15.55 -8.24 18.79
CA PRO A 79 -15.41 -7.22 17.76
C PRO A 79 -13.94 -6.84 17.55
N LEU A 80 -13.63 -6.25 16.38
CA LEU A 80 -12.30 -5.72 16.09
C LEU A 80 -12.00 -4.49 16.98
N ILE A 81 -11.35 -4.72 18.11
CA ILE A 81 -10.90 -3.70 19.05
C ILE A 81 -9.38 -3.65 19.22
N ARG A 82 -8.66 -4.60 18.62
CA ARG A 82 -7.20 -4.69 18.62
C ARG A 82 -6.68 -4.94 17.22
N LYS A 83 -5.46 -4.47 16.96
CA LYS A 83 -4.71 -4.73 15.72
C LYS A 83 -3.24 -4.98 16.01
N ILE A 84 -2.61 -5.71 15.09
CA ILE A 84 -1.16 -5.83 15.07
C ILE A 84 -0.60 -4.67 14.26
N ILE A 85 0.30 -3.89 14.86
CA ILE A 85 0.99 -2.76 14.26
C ILE A 85 2.48 -3.04 14.25
N THR A 86 3.09 -2.98 13.08
CA THR A 86 4.54 -3.06 12.92
C THR A 86 5.15 -1.67 13.15
N VAL A 87 6.06 -1.55 14.10
CA VAL A 87 6.88 -0.34 14.29
C VAL A 87 8.28 -0.64 13.82
N THR A 88 8.75 0.09 12.80
CA THR A 88 10.01 -0.21 12.12
C THR A 88 10.64 1.03 11.49
N GLY A 89 11.83 0.86 10.95
CA GLY A 89 12.61 1.90 10.30
C GLY A 89 13.98 2.07 10.96
N ASP A 90 14.86 2.77 10.31
CA ASP A 90 16.24 2.96 10.79
C ASP A 90 16.33 3.92 11.99
N ALA A 91 15.29 4.74 12.22
CA ALA A 91 15.21 5.63 13.37
C ALA A 91 14.73 4.93 14.66
N ILE A 92 14.07 3.76 14.60
CA ILE A 92 13.53 3.04 15.78
C ILE A 92 14.64 2.25 16.47
N ALA A 93 14.64 2.30 17.82
CA ALA A 93 15.62 1.57 18.63
C ALA A 93 15.42 0.05 18.53
N GLU A 94 14.21 -0.43 18.77
CA GLU A 94 13.84 -1.85 18.80
C GLU A 94 12.64 -2.12 17.87
N PRO A 95 12.87 -2.33 16.54
CA PRO A 95 11.80 -2.64 15.62
C PRO A 95 11.07 -3.92 16.00
N GLN A 96 9.73 -3.86 16.11
CA GLN A 96 8.91 -5.02 16.48
C GLN A 96 7.43 -4.86 16.12
N ASN A 97 6.66 -5.92 16.31
CA ASN A 97 5.22 -5.94 16.15
C ASN A 97 4.53 -5.80 17.51
N PHE A 98 3.49 -4.98 17.59
CA PHE A 98 2.68 -4.78 18.78
C PHE A 98 1.22 -5.15 18.52
N GLU A 99 0.61 -5.92 19.42
CA GLU A 99 -0.84 -6.02 19.48
C GLU A 99 -1.39 -4.87 20.35
N VAL A 100 -2.12 -3.96 19.74
CA VAL A 100 -2.59 -2.73 20.39
C VAL A 100 -4.09 -2.54 20.26
N ARG A 101 -4.70 -1.82 21.20
CA ARG A 101 -6.09 -1.38 21.08
C ARG A 101 -6.22 -0.28 20.03
N LEU A 102 -7.34 -0.26 19.32
CA LEU A 102 -7.70 0.89 18.48
C LEU A 102 -7.77 2.15 19.35
N GLY A 103 -7.29 3.26 18.81
CA GLY A 103 -7.16 4.52 19.53
C GLY A 103 -5.84 4.68 20.30
N THR A 104 -4.98 3.64 20.36
CA THR A 104 -3.63 3.79 20.94
C THR A 104 -2.83 4.80 20.11
N ASN A 105 -2.22 5.78 20.79
CA ASN A 105 -1.41 6.80 20.16
C ASN A 105 -0.07 6.22 19.66
N TYR A 106 0.39 6.63 18.48
CA TYR A 106 1.67 6.18 17.93
C TYR A 106 2.87 6.55 18.79
N GLN A 107 2.81 7.65 19.54
CA GLN A 107 3.85 8.02 20.50
C GLN A 107 4.13 6.88 21.48
N ARG A 108 3.09 6.26 22.03
CA ARG A 108 3.23 5.13 22.97
C ARG A 108 3.86 3.91 22.34
N LEU A 109 3.62 3.69 21.04
CA LEU A 109 4.25 2.57 20.32
C LEU A 109 5.75 2.80 20.12
N VAL A 110 6.13 4.04 19.83
CA VAL A 110 7.55 4.43 19.71
C VAL A 110 8.24 4.28 21.07
N GLU A 111 7.63 4.75 22.15
CA GLU A 111 8.15 4.58 23.53
C GLU A 111 8.33 3.10 23.88
N ALA A 112 7.35 2.25 23.58
CA ALA A 112 7.42 0.81 23.80
C ALA A 112 8.47 0.10 22.93
N ALA A 113 8.81 0.70 21.78
CA ALA A 113 9.88 0.25 20.88
C ALA A 113 11.27 0.82 21.25
N GLY A 114 11.46 1.27 22.49
CA GLY A 114 12.71 1.82 23.00
C GLY A 114 13.02 3.25 22.55
N GLY A 115 12.05 3.94 21.94
CA GLY A 115 12.22 5.31 21.44
C GLY A 115 12.94 5.39 20.09
N PHE A 116 13.38 6.58 19.74
CA PHE A 116 14.20 6.81 18.57
C PHE A 116 15.70 6.72 18.92
N LYS A 117 16.47 6.07 18.03
CA LYS A 117 17.94 6.15 18.04
C LYS A 117 18.43 7.54 17.65
N GLN A 118 17.70 8.14 16.71
CA GLN A 118 17.92 9.46 16.16
C GLN A 118 16.56 10.03 15.77
N GLU A 119 16.38 11.36 15.91
CA GLU A 119 15.15 12.03 15.49
C GLU A 119 14.88 11.76 14.01
N PRO A 120 13.68 11.25 13.64
CA PRO A 120 13.37 10.92 12.26
C PRO A 120 13.08 12.19 11.43
N GLU A 121 13.64 12.27 10.23
CA GLU A 121 13.25 13.28 9.25
C GLU A 121 11.91 12.93 8.57
N LYS A 122 11.53 11.64 8.59
CA LYS A 122 10.28 11.18 7.99
C LYS A 122 9.63 10.06 8.80
N MET A 123 8.34 10.20 9.03
CA MET A 123 7.47 9.19 9.62
C MET A 123 6.33 8.88 8.66
N ILE A 124 5.99 7.60 8.50
CA ILE A 124 4.93 7.14 7.60
C ILE A 124 3.99 6.19 8.34
N SER A 125 2.70 6.50 8.36
CA SER A 125 1.67 5.55 8.74
C SER A 125 1.41 4.60 7.58
N GLY A 126 1.81 3.35 7.72
CA GLY A 126 1.77 2.32 6.68
C GLY A 126 3.12 2.01 6.05
N GLY A 127 3.10 1.37 4.89
CA GLY A 127 4.30 1.02 4.14
C GLY A 127 4.94 2.21 3.40
N PRO A 128 6.23 2.13 3.07
CA PRO A 128 6.99 3.25 2.52
C PRO A 128 6.51 3.74 1.14
N MET A 129 5.81 2.89 0.38
CA MET A 129 5.38 3.23 -1.00
C MET A 129 3.99 3.89 -1.05
N MET A 130 3.05 3.45 -0.22
CA MET A 130 1.64 3.88 -0.25
C MET A 130 1.16 4.54 1.05
N GLY A 131 1.94 4.46 2.13
CA GLY A 131 1.58 5.04 3.42
C GLY A 131 1.48 6.57 3.39
N GLN A 132 0.93 7.12 4.45
CA GLN A 132 0.77 8.57 4.63
C GLN A 132 1.88 9.13 5.50
N ALA A 133 2.54 10.19 5.05
CA ALA A 133 3.51 10.89 5.87
C ALA A 133 2.82 11.55 7.07
N LEU A 134 3.44 11.42 8.24
CA LEU A 134 2.99 12.02 9.49
C LEU A 134 3.92 13.16 9.88
N PHE A 135 3.35 14.25 10.36
CA PHE A 135 4.07 15.39 10.93
C PHE A 135 4.12 15.36 12.47
N SER A 136 3.38 14.44 13.07
CA SER A 136 3.30 14.23 14.51
C SER A 136 3.01 12.78 14.81
N LEU A 137 3.44 12.30 15.98
CA LEU A 137 3.05 11.00 16.53
C LEU A 137 1.76 11.05 17.36
N ASP A 138 1.21 12.24 17.58
CA ASP A 138 -0.10 12.39 18.23
C ASP A 138 -1.22 12.01 17.25
N PHE A 139 -1.21 10.74 16.87
CA PHE A 139 -2.13 10.15 15.92
C PHE A 139 -2.57 8.76 16.42
N PRO A 140 -3.88 8.46 16.48
CA PRO A 140 -4.35 7.19 17.01
C PRO A 140 -4.26 6.07 15.97
N VAL A 141 -4.01 4.85 16.43
CA VAL A 141 -4.16 3.63 15.65
C VAL A 141 -5.64 3.47 15.26
N ALA A 142 -5.92 3.40 13.98
CA ALA A 142 -7.25 3.16 13.41
C ALA A 142 -7.37 1.73 12.86
N LYS A 143 -8.57 1.33 12.44
CA LYS A 143 -8.81 0.02 11.78
C LYS A 143 -7.98 -0.18 10.51
N THR A 144 -7.66 0.90 9.80
CA THR A 144 -6.85 0.90 8.58
C THR A 144 -5.34 0.95 8.83
N SER A 145 -4.92 1.20 10.07
CA SER A 145 -3.49 1.25 10.42
C SER A 145 -2.87 -0.15 10.32
N SER A 146 -1.64 -0.22 9.82
CA SER A 146 -0.87 -1.47 9.68
C SER A 146 0.56 -1.36 10.20
N ALA A 147 1.18 -0.19 10.04
CA ALA A 147 2.57 0.04 10.44
C ALA A 147 2.84 1.51 10.77
N LEU A 148 3.92 1.73 11.51
CA LEU A 148 4.65 2.99 11.58
C LEU A 148 6.07 2.73 11.04
N THR A 149 6.42 3.40 9.94
CA THR A 149 7.75 3.32 9.35
C THR A 149 8.46 4.66 9.50
N THR A 150 9.68 4.65 10.02
CA THR A 150 10.44 5.88 10.32
C THR A 150 11.79 5.87 9.63
N PHE A 151 12.22 7.03 9.14
CA PHE A 151 13.48 7.20 8.43
C PHE A 151 14.30 8.31 9.07
N THR A 152 15.58 8.03 9.34
CA THR A 152 16.52 9.02 9.84
C THR A 152 16.82 10.12 8.83
N LYS A 153 16.62 9.83 7.52
CA LYS A 153 16.79 10.80 6.42
C LYS A 153 15.64 10.70 5.42
N ASP A 154 15.06 11.83 5.06
CA ASP A 154 14.13 11.92 3.92
C ASP A 154 14.89 12.19 2.62
N GLN A 155 15.48 11.13 2.03
CA GLN A 155 16.19 11.22 0.77
C GLN A 155 15.32 11.77 -0.38
N VAL A 156 14.00 11.61 -0.30
CA VAL A 156 13.09 12.09 -1.35
C VAL A 156 12.92 13.61 -1.26
N ALA A 157 12.76 14.14 -0.04
CA ALA A 157 12.66 15.59 0.17
C ALA A 157 13.96 16.33 -0.18
N ALA A 158 15.11 15.67 -0.02
CA ALA A 158 16.42 16.22 -0.34
C ALA A 158 16.72 16.35 -1.85
N MET A 159 15.85 15.76 -2.71
CA MET A 159 16.06 15.72 -4.17
C MET A 159 15.09 16.63 -4.89
N GLU A 160 15.61 17.63 -5.63
CA GLU A 160 14.77 18.46 -6.48
C GLU A 160 14.35 17.73 -7.76
N PRO A 161 13.05 17.80 -8.12
CA PRO A 161 12.58 17.26 -9.39
C PRO A 161 13.18 18.01 -10.59
N SER A 162 13.62 17.25 -11.60
CA SER A 162 14.09 17.82 -12.86
C SER A 162 13.13 17.54 -14.02
N ALA A 163 13.44 18.12 -15.19
CA ALA A 163 12.67 17.89 -16.40
C ALA A 163 12.68 16.42 -16.81
N CYS A 164 11.57 15.95 -17.40
CA CYS A 164 11.45 14.58 -17.87
C CYS A 164 12.46 14.28 -19.01
N ILE A 165 13.34 13.31 -18.81
CA ILE A 165 14.33 12.88 -19.79
C ILE A 165 13.79 11.85 -20.80
N ARG A 166 12.51 11.52 -20.76
CA ARG A 166 11.80 10.58 -21.65
C ARG A 166 12.39 9.16 -21.70
N CYS A 167 12.98 8.68 -20.60
CA CYS A 167 13.64 7.37 -20.55
C CYS A 167 12.68 6.15 -20.54
N GLY A 168 11.36 6.33 -20.35
CA GLY A 168 10.36 5.26 -20.36
C GLY A 168 10.31 4.37 -19.12
N ARG A 169 11.21 4.49 -18.14
CA ARG A 169 11.26 3.62 -16.95
C ARG A 169 9.93 3.55 -16.19
N CYS A 170 9.25 4.69 -16.03
CA CYS A 170 7.96 4.75 -15.35
C CYS A 170 6.85 3.98 -16.08
N VAL A 171 6.92 3.85 -17.42
CA VAL A 171 5.99 3.04 -18.20
C VAL A 171 6.28 1.55 -17.97
N GLY A 172 7.55 1.15 -18.06
CA GLY A 172 7.96 -0.25 -17.91
C GLY A 172 7.69 -0.86 -16.53
N VAL A 173 7.56 -0.02 -15.47
CA VAL A 173 7.28 -0.50 -14.11
C VAL A 173 5.82 -0.36 -13.70
N CYS A 174 4.96 0.16 -14.57
CA CYS A 174 3.55 0.36 -14.23
C CYS A 174 2.79 -0.97 -14.27
N PRO A 175 2.22 -1.45 -13.15
CA PRO A 175 1.48 -2.72 -13.13
C PRO A 175 0.17 -2.65 -13.94
N GLU A 176 -0.39 -1.46 -14.12
CA GLU A 176 -1.61 -1.21 -14.90
C GLU A 176 -1.30 -0.77 -16.34
N HIS A 177 -0.06 -0.90 -16.80
CA HIS A 177 0.40 -0.57 -18.17
C HIS A 177 0.03 0.85 -18.63
N LEU A 178 -0.06 1.80 -17.71
CA LEU A 178 -0.36 3.20 -17.99
C LEU A 178 0.85 3.93 -18.58
N VAL A 179 0.62 5.15 -19.07
CA VAL A 179 1.66 6.02 -19.62
C VAL A 179 1.90 7.23 -18.71
N PRO A 180 2.64 7.08 -17.59
CA PRO A 180 2.83 8.13 -16.59
C PRO A 180 3.34 9.48 -17.14
N PRO A 181 4.21 9.56 -18.16
CA PRO A 181 4.64 10.85 -18.70
C PRO A 181 3.50 11.68 -19.30
N LEU A 182 2.55 11.03 -19.98
CA LEU A 182 1.39 11.70 -20.58
C LEU A 182 0.39 12.09 -19.49
N MET A 183 0.14 11.20 -18.53
CA MET A 183 -0.69 11.49 -17.37
C MET A 183 -0.15 12.68 -16.57
N MET A 184 1.17 12.77 -16.37
CA MET A 184 1.81 13.90 -15.69
C MET A 184 1.62 15.21 -16.46
N LYS A 185 1.67 15.18 -17.79
CA LYS A 185 1.38 16.36 -18.60
C LYS A 185 -0.06 16.84 -18.42
N ALA A 186 -1.03 15.92 -18.44
CA ALA A 186 -2.43 16.24 -18.15
C ALA A 186 -2.62 16.77 -16.72
N SER A 187 -1.93 16.16 -15.73
CA SER A 187 -1.97 16.60 -14.33
C SER A 187 -1.41 18.02 -14.15
N THR A 188 -0.31 18.34 -14.79
CA THR A 188 0.30 19.69 -14.73
C THR A 188 -0.62 20.74 -15.36
N ALA A 189 -1.41 20.38 -16.38
CA ALA A 189 -2.38 21.25 -17.02
C ALA A 189 -3.75 21.26 -16.32
N HIS A 190 -3.95 20.47 -15.25
CA HIS A 190 -5.25 20.22 -14.60
C HIS A 190 -6.35 19.79 -15.57
N ASP A 191 -5.97 19.11 -16.66
CA ASP A 191 -6.88 18.61 -17.69
C ASP A 191 -7.48 17.27 -17.28
N LEU A 192 -8.67 17.32 -16.65
CA LEU A 192 -9.37 16.16 -16.11
C LEU A 192 -9.85 15.22 -17.22
N GLU A 193 -10.32 15.76 -18.34
CA GLU A 193 -10.80 14.96 -19.48
C GLU A 193 -9.65 14.22 -20.12
N LYS A 194 -8.53 14.89 -20.36
CA LYS A 194 -7.33 14.26 -20.90
C LYS A 194 -6.78 13.20 -19.95
N PHE A 195 -6.77 13.44 -18.64
CA PHE A 195 -6.33 12.45 -17.64
C PHE A 195 -7.20 11.20 -17.69
N GLN A 196 -8.53 11.35 -17.79
CA GLN A 196 -9.46 10.23 -17.94
C GLN A 196 -9.26 9.49 -19.27
N SER A 197 -9.08 10.21 -20.39
CA SER A 197 -8.83 9.60 -21.71
C SER A 197 -7.52 8.81 -21.79
N LEU A 198 -6.59 9.06 -20.88
CA LEU A 198 -5.33 8.31 -20.70
C LEU A 198 -5.48 7.15 -19.70
N ASN A 199 -6.70 6.76 -19.37
CA ASN A 199 -7.01 5.75 -18.35
C ASN A 199 -6.43 6.09 -16.96
N GLY A 200 -6.31 7.38 -16.61
CA GLY A 200 -5.72 7.81 -15.36
C GLY A 200 -6.44 7.29 -14.11
N MET A 201 -7.73 6.96 -14.24
CA MET A 201 -8.52 6.36 -13.16
C MET A 201 -8.13 4.92 -12.85
N GLU A 202 -7.48 4.21 -13.76
CA GLU A 202 -6.95 2.86 -13.54
C GLU A 202 -5.69 2.84 -12.66
N CYS A 203 -5.09 4.01 -12.38
CA CYS A 203 -3.92 4.09 -11.52
C CYS A 203 -4.23 3.57 -10.10
N VAL A 204 -3.52 2.54 -9.65
CA VAL A 204 -3.62 1.96 -8.30
C VAL A 204 -2.76 2.68 -7.26
N GLU A 205 -2.14 3.80 -7.62
CA GLU A 205 -1.35 4.67 -6.73
C GLU A 205 -0.18 3.97 -6.03
N CYS A 206 0.34 2.90 -6.62
CA CYS A 206 1.38 2.05 -6.03
C CYS A 206 2.75 2.72 -5.83
N GLY A 207 3.03 3.84 -6.49
CA GLY A 207 4.30 4.56 -6.35
C GLY A 207 5.44 4.07 -7.25
N CYS A 208 5.31 2.94 -7.95
CA CYS A 208 6.40 2.37 -8.78
C CYS A 208 6.97 3.36 -9.79
N CYS A 209 6.12 4.13 -10.47
CA CYS A 209 6.53 5.10 -11.47
C CYS A 209 7.34 6.26 -10.88
N ALA A 210 6.96 6.77 -9.70
CA ALA A 210 7.70 7.82 -9.00
C ALA A 210 9.04 7.28 -8.49
N TYR A 211 9.06 6.08 -7.90
CA TYR A 211 10.27 5.42 -7.42
C TYR A 211 11.28 5.19 -8.54
N ALA A 212 10.85 4.70 -9.70
CA ALA A 212 11.72 4.40 -10.84
C ALA A 212 12.16 5.65 -11.63
N CYS A 213 11.62 6.83 -11.33
CA CYS A 213 11.88 8.05 -12.07
C CYS A 213 13.27 8.63 -11.75
N PRO A 214 14.24 8.65 -12.68
CA PRO A 214 15.56 9.25 -12.42
C PRO A 214 15.51 10.77 -12.30
N ALA A 215 14.49 11.41 -12.88
CA ALA A 215 14.22 12.84 -12.76
C ALA A 215 13.45 13.23 -11.48
N ARG A 216 13.21 12.28 -10.57
CA ARG A 216 12.55 12.46 -9.27
C ARG A 216 11.20 13.18 -9.32
N ARG A 217 10.45 13.01 -10.41
CA ARG A 217 9.16 13.67 -10.57
C ARG A 217 8.11 13.08 -9.62
N PRO A 218 7.25 13.90 -9.00
CA PRO A 218 6.23 13.47 -8.04
C PRO A 218 5.01 12.87 -8.75
N LEU A 219 5.22 11.83 -9.58
CA LEU A 219 4.20 11.25 -10.45
C LEU A 219 2.99 10.74 -9.66
N THR A 220 3.25 9.95 -8.62
CA THR A 220 2.18 9.34 -7.81
C THR A 220 1.34 10.40 -7.11
N GLN A 221 1.96 11.43 -6.55
CA GLN A 221 1.26 12.52 -5.88
C GLN A 221 0.34 13.26 -6.86
N ALA A 222 0.86 13.64 -8.02
CA ALA A 222 0.08 14.30 -9.06
C ALA A 222 -1.13 13.45 -9.51
N PHE A 223 -0.97 12.13 -9.64
CA PHE A 223 -2.06 11.24 -10.03
C PHE A 223 -3.10 11.08 -8.92
N LYS A 224 -2.69 11.00 -7.66
CA LYS A 224 -3.61 11.02 -6.51
C LYS A 224 -4.50 12.27 -6.50
N GLU A 225 -3.90 13.42 -6.74
CA GLU A 225 -4.62 14.70 -6.81
C GLU A 225 -5.62 14.73 -7.96
N MET A 226 -5.19 14.33 -9.17
CA MET A 226 -6.06 14.27 -10.33
C MET A 226 -7.22 13.28 -10.16
N ARG A 227 -6.97 12.09 -9.62
CA ARG A 227 -8.04 11.11 -9.33
C ARG A 227 -9.07 11.66 -8.34
N LYS A 228 -8.63 12.35 -7.29
CA LYS A 228 -9.53 13.04 -6.35
C LYS A 228 -10.36 14.13 -7.05
N ALA A 229 -9.73 14.92 -7.91
CA ALA A 229 -10.42 15.98 -8.66
C ALA A 229 -11.46 15.41 -9.62
N VAL A 230 -11.15 14.35 -10.37
CA VAL A 230 -12.11 13.63 -11.22
C VAL A 230 -13.25 13.03 -10.39
N ALA A 231 -12.96 12.39 -9.26
CA ALA A 231 -14.01 11.84 -8.41
C ALA A 231 -14.94 12.93 -7.83
N ALA A 232 -14.40 14.10 -7.51
CA ALA A 232 -15.18 15.24 -7.03
C ALA A 232 -16.05 15.85 -8.14
N SER A 233 -15.56 15.91 -9.39
CA SER A 233 -16.35 16.44 -10.53
C SER A 233 -17.56 15.57 -10.90
N ARG A 234 -17.48 14.25 -10.64
CA ARG A 234 -18.58 13.31 -10.89
C ARG A 234 -19.72 13.37 -9.84
N ARG A 235 -19.48 14.02 -8.69
CA ARG A 235 -20.47 14.16 -7.60
C ARG A 235 -21.30 15.43 -7.70
N LYS A 236 -20.96 16.30 -8.62
CA LYS A 236 -21.72 17.51 -8.97
C LYS A 236 -22.68 17.22 -10.10
#